data_7ad271bbcecbe34f53e31e3c1e5b7208
#
_entry.id   7ad271bbcecbe34f53e31e3c1e5b7208
#
_cell.length_a   1.000
_cell.length_b   1.000
_cell.length_c   1.000
_cell.angle_alpha   90.00
_cell.angle_beta   90.00
_cell.angle_gamma   90.00
#
_symmetry.space_group_name_H-M   'P 1'
#
loop_
_entity.id
_entity.type
_entity.pdbx_description
1 polymer ?
#
loop_
_entity_poly.entity_id
_entity_poly.type
_entity_poly.pdbx_seq_one_letter_code
_entity_poly.pdbx_strand_id
1 'polypeptide(L)'
;MVVASPSRGFKTLADLVTVAKAKPGTLTFASAGVGSASHMAAERLRVAAAIDVRHIPFRGAEGLNEVMAGRVDFYCIPVAPAVPLINAAKVTVLAVSTRNRAALLPNVPTVAEAGYPDAEYLFWGGVAAPAKTPTTIVHKLHDVIEKALRLPAVREKLATLGVEERLLTVEQFDKFVSDDMAATLVLAKSAHLEPED
;
A
#
# COMPACT_ATOMS: atom_id res chain seq x y z
N MET A 1 -3.43 2.57 1.80
CA MET A 1 -3.97 3.31 2.96
C MET A 1 -3.60 2.62 4.25
N VAL A 2 -3.63 3.35 5.36
CA VAL A 2 -3.45 2.83 6.73
C VAL A 2 -4.82 2.64 7.37
N VAL A 3 -5.13 1.41 7.77
CA VAL A 3 -6.34 1.06 8.53
C VAL A 3 -5.96 0.51 9.89
N ALA A 4 -6.76 0.79 10.90
CA ALA A 4 -6.52 0.34 12.26
C ALA A 4 -7.73 -0.43 12.80
N SER A 5 -7.48 -1.22 13.85
CA SER A 5 -8.56 -1.86 14.61
C SER A 5 -9.43 -0.81 15.30
N PRO A 6 -10.77 -0.88 15.17
CA PRO A 6 -11.67 0.01 15.87
C PRO A 6 -11.52 -0.07 17.40
N SER A 7 -11.13 -1.24 17.93
CA SER A 7 -10.93 -1.46 19.38
C SER A 7 -9.80 -0.62 19.99
N ARG A 8 -8.90 -0.07 19.15
CA ARG A 8 -7.80 0.79 19.61
C ARG A 8 -8.21 2.25 19.81
N GLY A 9 -9.37 2.65 19.29
CA GLY A 9 -9.91 4.00 19.45
C GLY A 9 -9.16 5.08 18.68
N PHE A 10 -8.22 4.73 17.79
CA PHE A 10 -7.53 5.70 16.92
C PHE A 10 -8.52 6.34 15.96
N LYS A 11 -8.50 7.66 15.85
CA LYS A 11 -9.32 8.43 14.91
C LYS A 11 -8.49 9.03 13.78
N THR A 12 -7.22 9.27 14.04
CA THR A 12 -6.25 9.90 13.13
C THR A 12 -4.95 9.11 13.09
N LEU A 13 -4.13 9.35 12.04
CA LEU A 13 -2.78 8.79 12.00
C LEU A 13 -1.91 9.35 13.14
N ALA A 14 -2.14 10.59 13.55
CA ALA A 14 -1.44 11.19 14.67
C ALA A 14 -1.71 10.47 16.02
N ASP A 15 -2.91 9.95 16.23
CA ASP A 15 -3.22 9.16 17.44
C ASP A 15 -2.36 7.89 17.50
N LEU A 16 -2.31 7.14 16.39
CA LEU A 16 -1.47 5.95 16.27
C LEU A 16 0.00 6.27 16.55
N VAL A 17 0.53 7.30 15.89
CA VAL A 17 1.93 7.70 16.05
C VAL A 17 2.23 8.16 17.48
N THR A 18 1.30 8.89 18.10
CA THR A 18 1.46 9.35 19.51
C THR A 18 1.57 8.16 20.45
N VAL A 19 0.68 7.17 20.30
CA VAL A 19 0.74 5.95 21.15
C VAL A 19 2.00 5.14 20.88
N ALA A 20 2.38 4.98 19.59
CA ALA A 20 3.60 4.25 19.22
C ALA A 20 4.87 4.91 19.83
N LYS A 21 4.94 6.24 19.82
CA LYS A 21 6.06 6.98 20.43
C LYS A 21 6.06 6.92 21.95
N ALA A 22 4.88 6.96 22.58
CA ALA A 22 4.76 6.88 24.04
C ALA A 22 5.08 5.47 24.58
N LYS A 23 4.86 4.43 23.78
CA LYS A 23 5.06 3.02 24.15
C LYS A 23 5.75 2.26 23.02
N PRO A 24 7.06 2.45 22.80
CA PRO A 24 7.81 1.79 21.73
C PRO A 24 7.68 0.26 21.79
N GLY A 25 7.59 -0.40 20.64
CA GLY A 25 7.51 -1.85 20.50
C GLY A 25 6.20 -2.49 20.96
N THR A 26 5.20 -1.72 21.43
CA THR A 26 3.94 -2.28 21.92
C THR A 26 2.89 -2.43 20.85
N LEU A 27 2.86 -1.53 19.86
CA LEU A 27 1.93 -1.65 18.72
C LEU A 27 2.45 -2.65 17.70
N THR A 28 1.51 -3.29 17.02
CA THR A 28 1.76 -4.31 16.00
C THR A 28 1.12 -3.92 14.67
N PHE A 29 1.77 -4.30 13.57
CA PHE A 29 1.15 -4.19 12.26
C PHE A 29 1.17 -5.51 11.50
N ALA A 30 0.10 -5.75 10.74
CA ALA A 30 -0.01 -6.91 9.88
C ALA A 30 0.53 -6.63 8.47
N SER A 31 0.93 -7.69 7.78
CA SER A 31 1.22 -7.67 6.34
C SER A 31 0.78 -8.96 5.66
N ALA A 32 0.81 -8.98 4.32
CA ALA A 32 0.58 -10.18 3.52
C ALA A 32 1.84 -11.07 3.39
N GLY A 33 2.82 -10.89 4.25
CA GLY A 33 4.10 -11.58 4.31
C GLY A 33 5.28 -10.61 4.25
N VAL A 34 6.46 -11.10 4.63
CA VAL A 34 7.71 -10.33 4.57
C VAL A 34 7.98 -9.89 3.13
N GLY A 35 8.43 -8.65 2.92
CA GLY A 35 8.70 -8.08 1.60
C GLY A 35 7.47 -7.75 0.75
N SER A 36 6.25 -8.10 1.21
CA SER A 36 5.03 -7.73 0.48
C SER A 36 4.81 -6.21 0.43
N ALA A 37 4.01 -5.73 -0.54
CA ALA A 37 3.69 -4.31 -0.65
C ALA A 37 3.07 -3.73 0.63
N SER A 38 2.27 -4.51 1.36
CA SER A 38 1.70 -4.10 2.64
C SER A 38 2.76 -4.00 3.76
N HIS A 39 3.76 -4.88 3.75
CA HIS A 39 4.91 -4.80 4.65
C HIS A 39 5.70 -3.52 4.38
N MET A 40 6.12 -3.32 3.12
CA MET A 40 6.93 -2.17 2.72
C MET A 40 6.19 -0.83 2.96
N ALA A 41 4.87 -0.78 2.75
CA ALA A 41 4.07 0.39 3.06
C ALA A 41 4.07 0.73 4.56
N ALA A 42 3.96 -0.27 5.42
CA ALA A 42 4.00 -0.08 6.88
C ALA A 42 5.40 0.28 7.36
N GLU A 43 6.45 -0.33 6.81
CA GLU A 43 7.84 0.02 7.11
C GLU A 43 8.17 1.46 6.71
N ARG A 44 7.66 1.91 5.56
CA ARG A 44 7.83 3.30 5.14
C ARG A 44 7.19 4.28 6.13
N LEU A 45 5.98 3.97 6.61
CA LEU A 45 5.36 4.75 7.68
C LEU A 45 6.18 4.69 8.97
N ARG A 46 6.68 3.51 9.36
CA ARG A 46 7.49 3.31 10.57
C ARG A 46 8.74 4.19 10.56
N VAL A 47 9.46 4.20 9.43
CA VAL A 47 10.66 5.02 9.25
C VAL A 47 10.30 6.51 9.21
N ALA A 48 9.32 6.91 8.40
CA ALA A 48 8.94 8.32 8.22
C ALA A 48 8.40 8.96 9.52
N ALA A 49 7.68 8.19 10.33
CA ALA A 49 7.14 8.68 11.61
C ALA A 49 8.11 8.48 12.79
N ALA A 50 9.26 7.83 12.58
CA ALA A 50 10.22 7.44 13.62
C ALA A 50 9.53 6.74 14.80
N ILE A 51 8.77 5.67 14.51
CA ILE A 51 8.05 4.86 15.51
C ILE A 51 8.62 3.45 15.56
N ASP A 52 8.56 2.87 16.76
CA ASP A 52 8.90 1.46 16.98
C ASP A 52 7.61 0.65 17.11
N VAL A 53 7.36 -0.20 16.10
CA VAL A 53 6.19 -1.07 16.00
C VAL A 53 6.61 -2.44 15.47
N ARG A 54 5.95 -3.51 15.92
CA ARG A 54 6.33 -4.89 15.59
C ARG A 54 5.56 -5.40 14.39
N HIS A 55 6.27 -5.97 13.44
CA HIS A 55 5.70 -6.66 12.29
C HIS A 55 5.17 -8.05 12.66
N ILE A 56 3.97 -8.38 12.18
CA ILE A 56 3.37 -9.71 12.27
C ILE A 56 2.98 -10.13 10.84
N PRO A 57 3.77 -11.00 10.18
CA PRO A 57 3.47 -11.47 8.84
C PRO A 57 2.33 -12.50 8.85
N PHE A 58 1.45 -12.39 7.84
CA PHE A 58 0.37 -13.34 7.58
C PHE A 58 0.42 -13.80 6.12
N ARG A 59 -0.44 -14.75 5.77
CA ARG A 59 -0.61 -15.16 4.38
C ARG A 59 -1.77 -14.38 3.75
N GLY A 60 -1.47 -13.63 2.68
CA GLY A 60 -2.50 -12.89 1.94
C GLY A 60 -3.31 -11.93 2.81
N ALA A 61 -4.63 -12.09 2.83
CA ALA A 61 -5.55 -11.17 3.52
C ALA A 61 -5.83 -11.54 5.00
N GLU A 62 -5.24 -12.59 5.55
CA GLU A 62 -5.50 -13.04 6.93
C GLU A 62 -5.22 -11.93 7.96
N GLY A 63 -4.15 -11.16 7.75
CA GLY A 63 -3.78 -10.06 8.64
C GLY A 63 -4.88 -9.01 8.82
N LEU A 64 -5.75 -8.82 7.84
CA LEU A 64 -6.88 -7.91 7.93
C LEU A 64 -7.94 -8.42 8.93
N ASN A 65 -8.16 -9.75 8.98
CA ASN A 65 -9.06 -10.36 9.96
C ASN A 65 -8.54 -10.16 11.39
N GLU A 66 -7.23 -10.21 11.58
CA GLU A 66 -6.58 -9.99 12.88
C GLU A 66 -6.73 -8.53 13.35
N VAL A 67 -6.65 -7.57 12.41
CA VAL A 67 -6.91 -6.16 12.71
C VAL A 67 -8.39 -5.94 13.05
N MET A 68 -9.32 -6.51 12.28
CA MET A 68 -10.76 -6.42 12.58
C MET A 68 -11.11 -7.00 13.95
N ALA A 69 -10.43 -8.08 14.34
CA ALA A 69 -10.61 -8.74 15.63
C ALA A 69 -9.88 -8.04 16.79
N GLY A 70 -9.10 -6.99 16.53
CA GLY A 70 -8.35 -6.26 17.57
C GLY A 70 -7.08 -6.98 18.08
N ARG A 71 -6.65 -8.06 17.43
CA ARG A 71 -5.43 -8.80 17.80
C ARG A 71 -4.17 -8.17 17.21
N VAL A 72 -4.30 -7.40 16.12
CA VAL A 72 -3.26 -6.57 15.53
C VAL A 72 -3.78 -5.14 15.43
N ASP A 73 -2.91 -4.15 15.60
CA ASP A 73 -3.32 -2.75 15.75
C ASP A 73 -3.66 -2.08 14.43
N PHE A 74 -2.83 -2.27 13.40
CA PHE A 74 -3.04 -1.65 12.10
C PHE A 74 -2.51 -2.50 10.92
N TYR A 75 -2.90 -2.09 9.72
CA TYR A 75 -2.50 -2.72 8.46
C TYR A 75 -2.45 -1.70 7.33
N CYS A 76 -1.49 -1.86 6.42
CA CYS A 76 -1.42 -1.05 5.20
C CYS A 76 -1.97 -1.85 4.02
N ILE A 77 -3.12 -1.42 3.45
CA ILE A 77 -3.83 -2.15 2.38
C ILE A 77 -4.19 -1.23 1.21
N PRO A 78 -4.46 -1.77 0.02
CA PRO A 78 -5.07 -1.00 -1.06
C PRO A 78 -6.45 -0.45 -0.67
N VAL A 79 -6.89 0.62 -1.36
CA VAL A 79 -8.13 1.34 -1.00
C VAL A 79 -9.37 0.49 -1.22
N ALA A 80 -9.52 -0.11 -2.41
CA ALA A 80 -10.77 -0.74 -2.81
C ALA A 80 -11.24 -1.88 -1.89
N PRO A 81 -10.43 -2.86 -1.49
CA PRO A 81 -10.88 -3.94 -0.61
C PRO A 81 -11.24 -3.45 0.79
N ALA A 82 -10.80 -2.25 1.19
CA ALA A 82 -11.09 -1.68 2.49
C ALA A 82 -12.43 -0.93 2.55
N VAL A 83 -12.92 -0.37 1.45
CA VAL A 83 -14.14 0.46 1.44
C VAL A 83 -15.36 -0.25 2.05
N PRO A 84 -15.69 -1.50 1.72
CA PRO A 84 -16.80 -2.21 2.36
C PRO A 84 -16.61 -2.38 3.87
N LEU A 85 -15.38 -2.57 4.32
CA LEU A 85 -15.05 -2.75 5.74
C LEU A 85 -15.11 -1.44 6.51
N ILE A 86 -14.73 -0.34 5.88
CA ILE A 86 -14.86 1.02 6.43
C ILE A 86 -16.34 1.36 6.61
N ASN A 87 -17.17 1.12 5.57
CA ASN A 87 -18.60 1.36 5.61
C ASN A 87 -19.33 0.51 6.66
N ALA A 88 -18.82 -0.70 6.91
CA ALA A 88 -19.34 -1.59 7.97
C ALA A 88 -18.72 -1.33 9.35
N ALA A 89 -17.92 -0.25 9.52
CA ALA A 89 -17.18 0.10 10.74
C ALA A 89 -16.32 -1.06 11.31
N LYS A 90 -15.86 -1.97 10.45
CA LYS A 90 -14.99 -3.10 10.84
C LYS A 90 -13.53 -2.70 10.94
N VAL A 91 -13.16 -1.60 10.30
CA VAL A 91 -11.83 -0.95 10.41
C VAL A 91 -12.01 0.56 10.46
N THR A 92 -11.06 1.24 11.09
CA THR A 92 -10.94 2.70 11.07
C THR A 92 -9.85 3.07 10.06
N VAL A 93 -10.19 3.91 9.07
CA VAL A 93 -9.18 4.45 8.14
C VAL A 93 -8.53 5.67 8.77
N LEU A 94 -7.19 5.71 8.77
CA LEU A 94 -6.42 6.79 9.38
C LEU A 94 -5.84 7.76 8.33
N ALA A 95 -5.35 7.24 7.21
CA ALA A 95 -4.84 8.02 6.09
C ALA A 95 -4.72 7.17 4.83
N VAL A 96 -4.72 7.81 3.65
CA VAL A 96 -4.30 7.19 2.41
C VAL A 96 -2.81 7.46 2.18
N SER A 97 -2.09 6.47 1.63
CA SER A 97 -0.64 6.55 1.39
C SER A 97 -0.27 7.12 0.01
N THR A 98 -1.25 7.52 -0.77
CA THR A 98 -1.08 8.13 -2.07
C THR A 98 -0.83 9.65 -1.96
N ARG A 99 -0.21 10.25 -2.98
CA ARG A 99 0.07 11.69 -3.05
C ARG A 99 -1.20 12.55 -2.95
N ASN A 100 -2.27 12.08 -3.59
CA ASN A 100 -3.58 12.73 -3.55
C ASN A 100 -4.56 11.88 -2.75
N ARG A 101 -5.64 12.49 -2.24
CA ARG A 101 -6.72 11.75 -1.61
C ARG A 101 -7.37 10.80 -2.59
N ALA A 102 -7.77 9.62 -2.11
CA ALA A 102 -8.44 8.63 -2.94
C ALA A 102 -9.87 9.11 -3.30
N ALA A 103 -10.26 8.99 -4.57
CA ALA A 103 -11.60 9.41 -5.04
C ALA A 103 -12.73 8.69 -4.28
N LEU A 104 -12.53 7.43 -3.90
CA LEU A 104 -13.49 6.67 -3.09
C LEU A 104 -13.58 7.13 -1.62
N LEU A 105 -12.60 7.92 -1.13
CA LEU A 105 -12.49 8.34 0.26
C LEU A 105 -12.05 9.82 0.34
N PRO A 106 -12.84 10.77 -0.20
CA PRO A 106 -12.40 12.17 -0.35
C PRO A 106 -12.18 12.89 0.99
N ASN A 107 -12.78 12.39 2.06
CA ASN A 107 -12.64 12.97 3.40
C ASN A 107 -11.47 12.37 4.21
N VAL A 108 -10.79 11.33 3.69
CA VAL A 108 -9.64 10.73 4.35
C VAL A 108 -8.38 11.48 3.94
N PRO A 109 -7.59 12.00 4.90
CA PRO A 109 -6.36 12.72 4.58
C PRO A 109 -5.30 11.80 3.98
N THR A 110 -4.37 12.37 3.24
CA THR A 110 -3.14 11.68 2.84
C THR A 110 -2.18 11.60 4.03
N VAL A 111 -1.20 10.68 3.97
CA VAL A 111 -0.12 10.62 4.97
C VAL A 111 0.67 11.94 5.02
N ALA A 112 0.83 12.64 3.90
CA ALA A 112 1.48 13.95 3.82
C ALA A 112 0.66 15.03 4.54
N GLU A 113 -0.66 15.10 4.32
CA GLU A 113 -1.57 16.00 5.04
C GLU A 113 -1.62 15.69 6.55
N ALA A 114 -1.39 14.43 6.93
CA ALA A 114 -1.28 14.02 8.33
C ALA A 114 0.11 14.32 8.96
N GLY A 115 1.03 14.95 8.21
CA GLY A 115 2.35 15.35 8.71
C GLY A 115 3.49 14.37 8.40
N TYR A 116 3.27 13.36 7.56
CA TYR A 116 4.26 12.32 7.22
C TYR A 116 4.45 12.19 5.70
N PRO A 117 5.01 13.21 5.02
CA PRO A 117 5.15 13.19 3.55
C PRO A 117 6.04 12.04 3.07
N ASP A 118 7.06 11.65 3.83
CA ASP A 118 7.97 10.55 3.48
C ASP A 118 7.33 9.15 3.64
N ALA A 119 6.11 9.08 4.19
CA ALA A 119 5.31 7.86 4.29
C ALA A 119 4.47 7.57 3.03
N GLU A 120 4.60 8.37 1.98
CA GLU A 120 3.91 8.08 0.71
C GLU A 120 4.34 6.71 0.17
N TYR A 121 3.34 5.89 -0.17
CA TYR A 121 3.55 4.57 -0.76
C TYR A 121 2.45 4.26 -1.78
N LEU A 122 2.87 3.97 -3.01
CA LEU A 122 1.97 3.61 -4.10
C LEU A 122 1.86 2.09 -4.20
N PHE A 123 0.65 1.56 -4.01
CA PHE A 123 0.34 0.18 -4.39
C PHE A 123 0.11 0.14 -5.89
N TRP A 124 0.96 -0.53 -6.61
CA TRP A 124 0.86 -0.66 -8.06
C TRP A 124 0.91 -2.11 -8.50
N GLY A 125 0.40 -2.38 -9.69
CA GLY A 125 0.49 -3.65 -10.36
C GLY A 125 0.79 -3.46 -11.83
N GLY A 126 1.50 -4.40 -12.41
CA GLY A 126 1.87 -4.37 -13.82
C GLY A 126 1.94 -5.77 -14.41
N VAL A 127 2.10 -5.83 -15.73
CA VAL A 127 2.31 -7.07 -16.49
C VAL A 127 3.78 -7.14 -16.90
N ALA A 128 4.44 -8.24 -16.57
CA ALA A 128 5.81 -8.51 -16.97
C ALA A 128 5.89 -9.75 -17.87
N ALA A 129 6.86 -9.77 -18.76
CA ALA A 129 7.20 -10.92 -19.58
C ALA A 129 8.57 -11.47 -19.18
N PRO A 130 8.87 -12.76 -19.46
CA PRO A 130 10.20 -13.31 -19.26
C PRO A 130 11.28 -12.48 -19.98
N ALA A 131 12.44 -12.31 -19.36
CA ALA A 131 13.53 -11.42 -19.87
C ALA A 131 13.98 -11.69 -21.31
N LYS A 132 13.80 -12.92 -21.81
CA LYS A 132 14.16 -13.30 -23.19
C LYS A 132 13.00 -13.18 -24.19
N THR A 133 11.87 -12.58 -23.81
CA THR A 133 10.75 -12.35 -24.72
C THR A 133 11.15 -11.33 -25.77
N PRO A 134 10.97 -11.63 -27.09
CA PRO A 134 11.28 -10.69 -28.14
C PRO A 134 10.56 -9.35 -27.96
N THR A 135 11.28 -8.24 -28.16
CA THR A 135 10.75 -6.88 -27.97
C THR A 135 9.48 -6.62 -28.79
N THR A 136 9.40 -7.17 -30.01
CA THR A 136 8.20 -7.09 -30.84
C THR A 136 6.96 -7.70 -30.21
N ILE A 137 7.13 -8.77 -29.43
CA ILE A 137 6.02 -9.40 -28.67
C ILE A 137 5.65 -8.52 -27.48
N VAL A 138 6.64 -7.97 -26.77
CA VAL A 138 6.41 -7.06 -25.62
C VAL A 138 5.60 -5.84 -26.07
N HIS A 139 6.01 -5.16 -27.14
CA HIS A 139 5.26 -4.02 -27.69
C HIS A 139 3.87 -4.40 -28.14
N LYS A 140 3.69 -5.55 -28.81
CA LYS A 140 2.37 -6.01 -29.20
C LYS A 140 1.44 -6.25 -28.00
N LEU A 141 1.96 -6.85 -26.92
CA LEU A 141 1.21 -7.05 -25.68
C LEU A 141 0.86 -5.71 -25.03
N HIS A 142 1.81 -4.78 -24.97
CA HIS A 142 1.59 -3.42 -24.47
C HIS A 142 0.44 -2.72 -25.24
N ASP A 143 0.47 -2.72 -26.56
CA ASP A 143 -0.56 -2.09 -27.39
C ASP A 143 -1.96 -2.69 -27.14
N VAL A 144 -2.04 -4.02 -26.97
CA VAL A 144 -3.31 -4.70 -26.69
C VAL A 144 -3.82 -4.35 -25.30
N ILE A 145 -2.94 -4.32 -24.29
CA ILE A 145 -3.29 -3.95 -22.91
C ILE A 145 -3.72 -2.48 -22.85
N GLU A 146 -2.98 -1.57 -23.50
CA GLU A 146 -3.33 -0.16 -23.54
C GLU A 146 -4.72 0.06 -24.19
N LYS A 147 -5.00 -0.60 -25.32
CA LYS A 147 -6.32 -0.56 -25.94
C LYS A 147 -7.41 -1.08 -25.00
N ALA A 148 -7.15 -2.18 -24.30
CA ALA A 148 -8.11 -2.73 -23.33
C ALA A 148 -8.38 -1.77 -22.18
N LEU A 149 -7.35 -1.12 -21.63
CA LEU A 149 -7.47 -0.14 -20.54
C LEU A 149 -8.27 1.11 -20.95
N ARG A 150 -8.30 1.45 -22.26
CA ARG A 150 -9.10 2.55 -22.79
C ARG A 150 -10.58 2.22 -22.98
N LEU A 151 -10.99 0.95 -22.87
CA LEU A 151 -12.39 0.55 -23.00
C LEU A 151 -13.21 1.06 -21.81
N PRO A 152 -14.39 1.71 -22.05
CA PRO A 152 -15.23 2.23 -20.96
C PRO A 152 -15.57 1.20 -19.89
N ALA A 153 -15.94 -0.03 -20.30
CA ALA A 153 -16.27 -1.11 -19.37
C ALA A 153 -15.09 -1.54 -18.47
N VAL A 154 -13.85 -1.48 -19.01
CA VAL A 154 -12.65 -1.79 -18.22
C VAL A 154 -12.37 -0.67 -17.22
N ARG A 155 -12.45 0.60 -17.65
CA ARG A 155 -12.29 1.76 -16.78
C ARG A 155 -13.31 1.80 -15.65
N GLU A 156 -14.57 1.53 -15.96
CA GLU A 156 -15.62 1.44 -14.95
C GLU A 156 -15.29 0.34 -13.91
N LYS A 157 -14.83 -0.82 -14.38
CA LYS A 157 -14.45 -1.91 -13.50
C LYS A 157 -13.24 -1.56 -12.64
N LEU A 158 -12.22 -0.92 -13.20
CA LEU A 158 -11.05 -0.44 -12.45
C LEU A 158 -11.45 0.60 -11.41
N ALA A 159 -12.31 1.56 -11.76
CA ALA A 159 -12.80 2.57 -10.84
C ALA A 159 -13.55 1.95 -9.65
N THR A 160 -14.41 0.91 -9.88
CA THR A 160 -15.08 0.19 -8.78
C THR A 160 -14.09 -0.56 -7.87
N LEU A 161 -12.91 -0.92 -8.40
CA LEU A 161 -11.81 -1.52 -7.66
C LEU A 161 -10.87 -0.47 -7.03
N GLY A 162 -11.15 0.84 -7.19
CA GLY A 162 -10.28 1.91 -6.72
C GLY A 162 -8.89 1.89 -7.36
N VAL A 163 -8.80 1.38 -8.59
CA VAL A 163 -7.57 1.32 -9.37
C VAL A 163 -7.61 2.41 -10.43
N GLU A 164 -6.59 3.23 -10.46
CA GLU A 164 -6.37 4.24 -11.50
C GLU A 164 -5.42 3.66 -12.56
N GLU A 165 -5.82 3.75 -13.83
CA GLU A 165 -4.94 3.36 -14.92
C GLU A 165 -3.79 4.36 -15.07
N ARG A 166 -2.59 3.84 -15.25
CA ARG A 166 -1.40 4.62 -15.58
C ARG A 166 -0.83 4.13 -16.92
N LEU A 167 -1.09 4.87 -17.97
CA LEU A 167 -0.62 4.54 -19.31
C LEU A 167 0.84 5.03 -19.43
N LEU A 168 1.77 4.09 -19.46
CA LEU A 168 3.20 4.33 -19.63
C LEU A 168 3.66 3.56 -20.88
N THR A 169 4.64 4.07 -21.63
CA THR A 169 5.35 3.26 -22.63
C THR A 169 6.13 2.12 -21.96
N VAL A 170 6.59 1.15 -22.73
CA VAL A 170 7.41 0.04 -22.21
C VAL A 170 8.64 0.61 -21.48
N GLU A 171 9.35 1.57 -22.10
CA GLU A 171 10.56 2.17 -21.56
C GLU A 171 10.27 3.00 -20.28
N GLN A 172 9.15 3.72 -20.27
CA GLN A 172 8.72 4.47 -19.09
C GLN A 172 8.37 3.54 -17.93
N PHE A 173 7.75 2.39 -18.23
CA PHE A 173 7.43 1.40 -17.22
C PHE A 173 8.68 0.71 -16.69
N ASP A 174 9.62 0.33 -17.56
CA ASP A 174 10.91 -0.25 -17.16
C ASP A 174 11.68 0.71 -16.23
N LYS A 175 11.71 2.01 -16.59
CA LYS A 175 12.31 3.03 -15.72
C LYS A 175 11.58 3.13 -14.39
N PHE A 176 10.25 3.15 -14.38
CA PHE A 176 9.45 3.22 -13.16
C PHE A 176 9.76 2.02 -12.24
N VAL A 177 9.80 0.81 -12.78
CA VAL A 177 10.14 -0.41 -12.01
C VAL A 177 11.55 -0.32 -11.43
N SER A 178 12.51 0.13 -12.23
CA SER A 178 13.91 0.29 -11.79
C SER A 178 14.02 1.31 -10.64
N ASP A 179 13.35 2.46 -10.77
CA ASP A 179 13.35 3.51 -9.75
C ASP A 179 12.66 3.01 -8.45
N ASP A 180 11.55 2.28 -8.57
CA ASP A 180 10.81 1.71 -7.44
C ASP A 180 11.61 0.62 -6.72
N MET A 181 12.32 -0.23 -7.47
CA MET A 181 13.23 -1.23 -6.90
C MET A 181 14.37 -0.56 -6.11
N ALA A 182 14.98 0.50 -6.67
CA ALA A 182 16.03 1.24 -5.99
C ALA A 182 15.51 1.88 -4.69
N ALA A 183 14.35 2.51 -4.72
CA ALA A 183 13.70 3.10 -3.53
C ALA A 183 13.35 2.03 -2.48
N THR A 184 12.87 0.87 -2.92
CA THR A 184 12.55 -0.26 -2.04
C THR A 184 13.80 -0.82 -1.37
N LEU A 185 14.94 -0.93 -2.07
CA LEU A 185 16.21 -1.37 -1.48
C LEU A 185 16.73 -0.37 -0.43
N VAL A 186 16.58 0.93 -0.68
CA VAL A 186 16.94 1.97 0.31
C VAL A 186 16.06 1.83 1.55
N LEU A 187 14.75 1.65 1.37
CA LEU A 187 13.81 1.44 2.47
C LEU A 187 14.15 0.17 3.26
N ALA A 188 14.38 -0.95 2.59
CA ALA A 188 14.74 -2.22 3.23
C ALA A 188 15.98 -2.07 4.12
N LYS A 189 17.01 -1.38 3.63
CA LYS A 189 18.23 -1.08 4.42
C LYS A 189 17.92 -0.21 5.64
N SER A 190 17.14 0.86 5.48
CA SER A 190 16.78 1.77 6.59
C SER A 190 15.84 1.10 7.61
N ALA A 191 15.07 0.12 7.17
CA ALA A 191 14.19 -0.69 8.01
C ALA A 191 14.89 -1.92 8.63
N HIS A 192 16.18 -2.13 8.32
CA HIS A 192 16.96 -3.31 8.75
C HIS A 192 16.33 -4.64 8.34
N LEU A 193 15.74 -4.68 7.14
CA LEU A 193 15.18 -5.90 6.58
C LEU A 193 16.28 -6.69 5.88
N GLU A 194 16.51 -7.91 6.35
CA GLU A 194 17.40 -8.85 5.67
C GLU A 194 16.60 -9.69 4.67
N PRO A 195 17.20 -10.11 3.54
CA PRO A 195 16.59 -11.09 2.66
C PRO A 195 16.35 -12.40 3.44
N GLU A 196 15.17 -13.00 3.31
CA GLU A 196 14.97 -14.38 3.73
C GLU A 196 15.61 -15.31 2.68
N ASP A 197 16.44 -16.26 3.14
CA ASP A 197 17.09 -17.30 2.31
C ASP A 197 16.05 -18.26 1.70
#